data_3049d9536ead059e68ee110e15ea997c
#
_entry.id   3049d9536ead059e68ee110e15ea997c
#
_cell.length_a   1.000
_cell.length_b   1.000
_cell.length_c   1.000
_cell.angle_alpha   90.00
_cell.angle_beta   90.00
_cell.angle_gamma   90.00
#
_symmetry.space_group_name_H-M   'P 1'
#
loop_
_entity.id
_entity.type
_entity.pdbx_description
1 polymer ?
#
loop_
_entity_poly.entity_id
_entity_poly.type
_entity_poly.pdbx_seq_one_letter_code
_entity_poly.pdbx_strand_id
1 'polypeptide(L)'
;MTSGSNYMRAAAALRHLSREMDGGSTSSSSSARSAAESLLSGMGRRWRHVQGVGAAADRLASELHVGAAGDVVRAAAWLHDIGYAPPLVDTGFHPVDGARFLRAHGVPELVVSLVAYHTGAVFEAEQRGLADELAAFAEPPSELLDVVTFADLTTGPNGAEVSVAQRLSEILVRYPEDSPVHRDGVVTVIARRRGSSRGTPGGRPRPVASR
;
A
#
# COMPACT_ATOMS: atom_id res chain seq x y z
N MET A 1 -13.43 -22.20 -10.74
CA MET A 1 -14.44 -21.25 -10.18
C MET A 1 -14.51 -20.07 -11.12
N THR A 2 -15.72 -19.60 -11.46
CA THR A 2 -15.88 -18.52 -12.44
C THR A 2 -15.48 -17.16 -11.83
N SER A 3 -14.94 -16.23 -12.64
CA SER A 3 -14.53 -14.87 -12.24
C SER A 3 -15.63 -14.13 -11.45
N GLY A 4 -16.91 -14.30 -11.83
CA GLY A 4 -18.03 -13.69 -11.13
C GLY A 4 -18.23 -14.20 -9.69
N SER A 5 -17.98 -15.49 -9.43
CA SER A 5 -18.09 -16.05 -8.07
C SER A 5 -17.02 -15.46 -7.14
N ASN A 6 -15.80 -15.26 -7.62
CA ASN A 6 -14.71 -14.67 -6.85
C ASN A 6 -14.97 -13.18 -6.53
N TYR A 7 -15.47 -12.44 -7.52
CA TYR A 7 -15.88 -11.04 -7.31
C TYR A 7 -16.96 -10.92 -6.21
N MET A 8 -18.00 -11.74 -6.26
CA MET A 8 -19.08 -11.73 -5.26
C MET A 8 -18.59 -12.09 -3.85
N ARG A 9 -17.65 -13.02 -3.73
CA ARG A 9 -17.03 -13.37 -2.44
C ARG A 9 -16.19 -12.22 -1.89
N ALA A 10 -15.38 -11.58 -2.73
CA ALA A 10 -14.60 -10.41 -2.34
C ALA A 10 -15.51 -9.28 -1.86
N ALA A 11 -16.56 -8.96 -2.61
CA ALA A 11 -17.53 -7.94 -2.24
C ALA A 11 -18.23 -8.24 -0.90
N ALA A 12 -18.54 -9.51 -0.62
CA ALA A 12 -19.12 -9.92 0.66
C ALA A 12 -18.12 -9.74 1.82
N ALA A 13 -16.85 -10.15 1.63
CA ALA A 13 -15.78 -9.98 2.61
C ALA A 13 -15.51 -8.49 2.90
N LEU A 14 -15.53 -7.61 1.88
CA LEU A 14 -15.34 -6.17 2.06
C LEU A 14 -16.49 -5.51 2.84
N ARG A 15 -17.73 -5.91 2.61
CA ARG A 15 -18.86 -5.43 3.42
C ARG A 15 -18.77 -5.89 4.88
N HIS A 16 -18.16 -7.05 5.12
CA HIS A 16 -17.88 -7.51 6.47
C HIS A 16 -16.77 -6.69 7.13
N LEU A 17 -15.67 -6.49 6.41
CA LEU A 17 -14.55 -5.61 6.82
C LEU A 17 -15.05 -4.22 7.23
N SER A 18 -15.89 -3.57 6.42
CA SER A 18 -16.44 -2.25 6.73
C SER A 18 -17.14 -2.24 8.10
N ARG A 19 -18.03 -3.21 8.35
CA ARG A 19 -18.74 -3.30 9.63
C ARG A 19 -17.84 -3.60 10.82
N GLU A 20 -16.80 -4.42 10.64
CA GLU A 20 -15.84 -4.73 11.69
C GLU A 20 -15.02 -3.50 12.09
N MET A 21 -14.60 -2.70 11.10
CA MET A 21 -13.84 -1.48 11.35
C MET A 21 -14.68 -0.38 12.02
N ASP A 22 -15.96 -0.26 11.68
CA ASP A 22 -16.90 0.65 12.34
C ASP A 22 -17.21 0.22 13.78
N GLY A 23 -17.19 -1.08 14.06
CA GLY A 23 -17.44 -1.66 15.39
C GLY A 23 -16.21 -1.83 16.29
N GLY A 24 -15.02 -1.46 15.83
CA GLY A 24 -13.76 -1.60 16.60
C GLY A 24 -13.34 -3.07 16.83
N SER A 25 -13.73 -3.99 15.95
CA SER A 25 -13.39 -5.41 16.04
C SER A 25 -11.99 -5.72 15.50
N THR A 26 -11.26 -6.58 16.21
CA THR A 26 -9.91 -7.06 15.82
C THR A 26 -9.90 -8.06 14.65
N SER A 27 -11.06 -8.35 14.05
CA SER A 27 -11.23 -9.34 12.98
C SER A 27 -11.02 -8.78 11.56
N SER A 28 -10.80 -7.46 11.43
CA SER A 28 -10.71 -6.74 10.15
C SER A 28 -9.63 -7.28 9.21
N SER A 29 -8.50 -7.74 9.73
CA SER A 29 -7.43 -8.35 8.93
C SER A 29 -7.87 -9.64 8.24
N SER A 30 -8.72 -10.46 8.88
CA SER A 30 -9.21 -11.72 8.30
C SER A 30 -10.17 -11.49 7.12
N SER A 31 -11.03 -10.48 7.22
CA SER A 31 -11.95 -10.09 6.15
C SER A 31 -11.22 -9.48 4.95
N ALA A 32 -10.22 -8.63 5.19
CA ALA A 32 -9.34 -8.08 4.16
C ALA A 32 -8.58 -9.20 3.42
N ARG A 33 -7.99 -10.14 4.17
CA ARG A 33 -7.34 -11.33 3.60
C ARG A 33 -8.29 -12.15 2.74
N SER A 34 -9.51 -12.42 3.22
CA SER A 34 -10.50 -13.21 2.48
C SER A 34 -10.92 -12.55 1.16
N ALA A 35 -11.03 -11.20 1.15
CA ALA A 35 -11.29 -10.44 -0.07
C ALA A 35 -10.11 -10.56 -1.05
N ALA A 36 -8.88 -10.34 -0.60
CA ALA A 36 -7.67 -10.48 -1.41
C ALA A 36 -7.52 -11.90 -1.96
N GLU A 37 -7.72 -12.94 -1.15
CA GLU A 37 -7.67 -14.35 -1.57
C GLU A 37 -8.69 -14.65 -2.66
N SER A 38 -9.91 -14.15 -2.51
CA SER A 38 -10.97 -14.36 -3.51
C SER A 38 -10.61 -13.79 -4.88
N LEU A 39 -9.87 -12.67 -4.92
CA LEU A 39 -9.49 -11.99 -6.15
C LEU A 39 -8.14 -12.48 -6.72
N LEU A 40 -7.17 -12.77 -5.87
CA LEU A 40 -5.78 -12.94 -6.26
C LEU A 40 -5.25 -14.37 -6.16
N SER A 41 -5.97 -15.32 -5.52
CA SER A 41 -5.46 -16.69 -5.29
C SER A 41 -5.04 -17.43 -6.57
N GLY A 42 -5.68 -17.13 -7.72
CA GLY A 42 -5.30 -17.65 -9.03
C GLY A 42 -4.10 -16.99 -9.69
N MET A 43 -3.54 -15.92 -9.10
CA MET A 43 -2.49 -15.10 -9.71
C MET A 43 -1.06 -15.49 -9.29
N GLY A 44 -0.87 -16.69 -8.76
CA GLY A 44 0.43 -17.30 -8.52
C GLY A 44 1.39 -16.41 -7.70
N ARG A 45 2.38 -15.79 -8.37
CA ARG A 45 3.39 -14.95 -7.71
C ARG A 45 2.78 -13.72 -7.01
N ARG A 46 1.75 -13.10 -7.61
CA ARG A 46 1.07 -11.93 -7.01
C ARG A 46 0.40 -12.29 -5.69
N TRP A 47 -0.30 -13.40 -5.64
CA TRP A 47 -0.92 -13.86 -4.41
C TRP A 47 0.11 -14.15 -3.31
N ARG A 48 1.23 -14.83 -3.64
CA ARG A 48 2.31 -15.07 -2.67
C ARG A 48 2.92 -13.76 -2.14
N HIS A 49 3.11 -12.77 -3.02
CA HIS A 49 3.57 -11.44 -2.62
C HIS A 49 2.61 -10.80 -1.61
N VAL A 50 1.33 -10.73 -1.92
CA VAL A 50 0.30 -10.16 -1.03
C VAL A 50 0.27 -10.87 0.34
N GLN A 51 0.40 -12.18 0.37
CA GLN A 51 0.51 -12.94 1.63
C GLN A 51 1.73 -12.50 2.45
N GLY A 52 2.87 -12.32 1.81
CA GLY A 52 4.10 -11.85 2.45
C GLY A 52 3.97 -10.41 2.97
N VAL A 53 3.36 -9.51 2.19
CA VAL A 53 3.12 -8.11 2.60
C VAL A 53 2.17 -8.05 3.78
N GLY A 54 1.08 -8.82 3.77
CA GLY A 54 0.17 -8.93 4.90
C GLY A 54 0.86 -9.40 6.18
N ALA A 55 1.68 -10.45 6.09
CA ALA A 55 2.46 -10.95 7.22
C ALA A 55 3.51 -9.93 7.72
N ALA A 56 4.16 -9.19 6.83
CA ALA A 56 5.09 -8.13 7.21
C ALA A 56 4.39 -6.98 7.92
N ALA A 57 3.22 -6.56 7.42
CA ALA A 57 2.42 -5.51 8.04
C ALA A 57 1.91 -5.91 9.44
N ASP A 58 1.55 -7.18 9.66
CA ASP A 58 1.16 -7.70 10.97
C ASP A 58 2.30 -7.55 11.99
N ARG A 59 3.53 -7.90 11.61
CA ARG A 59 4.72 -7.74 12.46
C ARG A 59 4.99 -6.27 12.76
N LEU A 60 5.06 -5.43 11.71
CA LEU A 60 5.36 -4.01 11.85
C LEU A 60 4.32 -3.27 12.69
N ALA A 61 3.03 -3.53 12.47
CA ALA A 61 1.96 -2.91 13.26
C ALA A 61 2.03 -3.28 14.76
N SER A 62 2.48 -4.49 15.05
CA SER A 62 2.68 -4.96 16.43
C SER A 62 3.93 -4.35 17.07
N GLU A 63 5.06 -4.30 16.35
CA GLU A 63 6.33 -3.75 16.83
C GLU A 63 6.27 -2.23 17.03
N LEU A 64 5.61 -1.52 16.14
CA LEU A 64 5.48 -0.06 16.19
C LEU A 64 4.36 0.43 17.14
N HIS A 65 3.60 -0.50 17.72
CA HIS A 65 2.50 -0.18 18.65
C HIS A 65 1.50 0.84 18.10
N VAL A 66 1.17 0.73 16.80
CA VAL A 66 0.30 1.69 16.11
C VAL A 66 -1.17 1.68 16.56
N GLY A 67 -1.51 0.94 17.59
CA GLY A 67 -2.83 0.94 18.22
C GLY A 67 -3.96 0.60 17.23
N ALA A 68 -5.07 1.33 17.30
CA ALA A 68 -6.22 1.12 16.40
C ALA A 68 -5.88 1.34 14.92
N ALA A 69 -4.89 2.17 14.59
CA ALA A 69 -4.42 2.35 13.21
C ALA A 69 -3.76 1.08 12.65
N GLY A 70 -3.34 0.15 13.50
CA GLY A 70 -2.79 -1.13 13.08
C GLY A 70 -3.73 -1.96 12.22
N ASP A 71 -5.02 -1.96 12.53
CA ASP A 71 -6.01 -2.70 11.73
C ASP A 71 -6.20 -2.10 10.35
N VAL A 72 -6.12 -0.77 10.24
CA VAL A 72 -6.14 -0.06 8.96
C VAL A 72 -4.93 -0.44 8.11
N VAL A 73 -3.73 -0.43 8.68
CA VAL A 73 -2.49 -0.80 8.00
C VAL A 73 -2.53 -2.26 7.54
N ARG A 74 -2.97 -3.18 8.41
CA ARG A 74 -3.13 -4.61 8.08
C ARG A 74 -4.10 -4.80 6.91
N ALA A 75 -5.27 -4.16 6.99
CA ALA A 75 -6.26 -4.24 5.92
C ALA A 75 -5.71 -3.69 4.59
N ALA A 76 -5.07 -2.52 4.61
CA ALA A 76 -4.45 -1.93 3.43
C ALA A 76 -3.36 -2.83 2.84
N ALA A 77 -2.51 -3.44 3.67
CA ALA A 77 -1.47 -4.36 3.22
C ALA A 77 -2.02 -5.60 2.52
N TRP A 78 -3.11 -6.19 3.02
CA TRP A 78 -3.79 -7.30 2.33
C TRP A 78 -4.43 -6.89 1.01
N LEU A 79 -4.86 -5.64 0.89
CA LEU A 79 -5.68 -5.14 -0.22
C LEU A 79 -4.89 -4.31 -1.25
N HIS A 80 -3.60 -3.97 -1.00
CA HIS A 80 -2.84 -3.02 -1.82
C HIS A 80 -2.80 -3.38 -3.30
N ASP A 81 -2.72 -4.65 -3.62
CA ASP A 81 -2.53 -5.17 -4.98
C ASP A 81 -3.82 -5.73 -5.63
N ILE A 82 -5.00 -5.60 -5.01
CA ILE A 82 -6.24 -6.20 -5.55
C ILE A 82 -6.62 -5.66 -6.93
N GLY A 83 -6.21 -4.43 -7.27
CA GLY A 83 -6.48 -3.84 -8.58
C GLY A 83 -5.81 -4.56 -9.75
N TYR A 84 -4.88 -5.48 -9.50
CA TYR A 84 -4.39 -6.40 -10.54
C TYR A 84 -5.38 -7.50 -10.91
N ALA A 85 -6.42 -7.74 -10.10
CA ALA A 85 -7.41 -8.77 -10.41
C ALA A 85 -8.16 -8.42 -11.70
N PRO A 86 -8.22 -9.35 -12.70
CA PRO A 86 -8.78 -9.03 -14.01
C PRO A 86 -10.19 -8.41 -13.99
N PRO A 87 -11.10 -8.75 -13.06
CA PRO A 87 -12.43 -8.12 -13.01
C PRO A 87 -12.41 -6.64 -12.54
N LEU A 88 -11.29 -6.15 -12.00
CA LEU A 88 -11.16 -4.81 -11.43
C LEU A 88 -10.40 -3.85 -12.35
N VAL A 89 -9.71 -4.37 -13.36
CA VAL A 89 -8.89 -3.56 -14.27
C VAL A 89 -9.77 -2.65 -15.11
N ASP A 90 -9.60 -1.33 -14.92
CA ASP A 90 -10.30 -0.26 -15.67
C ASP A 90 -9.25 0.69 -16.30
N THR A 91 -8.43 1.34 -15.48
CA THR A 91 -7.38 2.24 -15.96
C THR A 91 -6.07 1.51 -16.30
N GLY A 92 -5.91 0.27 -15.83
CA GLY A 92 -4.65 -0.47 -15.88
C GLY A 92 -3.62 0.02 -14.86
N PHE A 93 -4.03 0.90 -13.93
CA PHE A 93 -3.23 1.38 -12.81
C PHE A 93 -3.82 0.81 -11.51
N HIS A 94 -3.23 -0.29 -11.04
CA HIS A 94 -3.79 -1.09 -9.96
C HIS A 94 -4.08 -0.34 -8.65
N PRO A 95 -3.32 0.72 -8.23
CA PRO A 95 -3.66 1.47 -7.04
C PRO A 95 -5.03 2.15 -7.15
N VAL A 96 -5.31 2.79 -8.29
CA VAL A 96 -6.59 3.45 -8.57
C VAL A 96 -7.72 2.44 -8.75
N ASP A 97 -7.50 1.39 -9.56
CA ASP A 97 -8.51 0.37 -9.83
C ASP A 97 -8.92 -0.37 -8.54
N GLY A 98 -7.94 -0.72 -7.70
CA GLY A 98 -8.17 -1.31 -6.39
C GLY A 98 -8.91 -0.38 -5.44
N ALA A 99 -8.47 0.86 -5.32
CA ALA A 99 -9.09 1.86 -4.44
C ALA A 99 -10.55 2.17 -4.84
N ARG A 100 -10.84 2.27 -6.14
CA ARG A 100 -12.22 2.43 -6.65
C ARG A 100 -13.12 1.27 -6.22
N PHE A 101 -12.62 0.05 -6.37
CA PHE A 101 -13.37 -1.14 -5.95
C PHE A 101 -13.63 -1.14 -4.44
N LEU A 102 -12.65 -0.82 -3.61
CA LEU A 102 -12.81 -0.73 -2.15
C LEU A 102 -13.85 0.32 -1.75
N ARG A 103 -13.74 1.53 -2.31
CA ARG A 103 -14.68 2.63 -2.06
C ARG A 103 -16.11 2.25 -2.42
N ALA A 104 -16.31 1.63 -3.58
CA ALA A 104 -17.63 1.17 -4.03
C ALA A 104 -18.26 0.10 -3.11
N HIS A 105 -17.45 -0.57 -2.28
CA HIS A 105 -17.91 -1.58 -1.33
C HIS A 105 -17.93 -1.10 0.13
N GLY A 106 -17.79 0.22 0.35
CA GLY A 106 -17.93 0.86 1.66
C GLY A 106 -16.74 0.64 2.60
N VAL A 107 -15.58 0.26 2.08
CA VAL A 107 -14.37 0.15 2.89
C VAL A 107 -13.97 1.54 3.41
N PRO A 108 -13.54 1.68 4.69
CA PRO A 108 -13.18 2.96 5.28
C PRO A 108 -12.16 3.73 4.43
N GLU A 109 -12.39 5.03 4.29
CA GLU A 109 -11.62 5.87 3.36
C GLU A 109 -10.12 5.85 3.62
N LEU A 110 -9.71 5.69 4.88
CA LEU A 110 -8.28 5.62 5.22
C LEU A 110 -7.61 4.36 4.64
N VAL A 111 -8.31 3.21 4.60
CA VAL A 111 -7.81 2.00 3.92
C VAL A 111 -7.76 2.23 2.40
N VAL A 112 -8.81 2.83 1.84
CA VAL A 112 -8.89 3.18 0.42
C VAL A 112 -7.73 4.08 0.01
N SER A 113 -7.45 5.12 0.81
CA SER A 113 -6.35 6.06 0.57
C SER A 113 -4.98 5.37 0.63
N LEU A 114 -4.75 4.51 1.63
CA LEU A 114 -3.49 3.75 1.71
C LEU A 114 -3.29 2.83 0.51
N VAL A 115 -4.37 2.22 -0.01
CA VAL A 115 -4.30 1.40 -1.22
C VAL A 115 -4.06 2.26 -2.46
N ALA A 116 -4.68 3.44 -2.57
CA ALA A 116 -4.47 4.35 -3.69
C ALA A 116 -3.04 4.89 -3.77
N TYR A 117 -2.42 5.19 -2.63
CA TYR A 117 -1.14 5.90 -2.57
C TYR A 117 0.07 5.00 -2.24
N HIS A 118 -0.10 3.67 -2.11
CA HIS A 118 1.01 2.80 -1.71
C HIS A 118 2.18 2.84 -2.71
N THR A 119 3.36 2.61 -2.20
CA THR A 119 4.63 2.32 -2.92
C THR A 119 4.86 3.13 -4.21
N GLY A 120 4.93 4.46 -4.08
CA GLY A 120 5.31 5.35 -5.20
C GLY A 120 4.20 5.60 -6.21
N ALA A 121 2.93 5.31 -5.88
CA ALA A 121 1.79 5.50 -6.78
C ALA A 121 1.69 6.91 -7.37
N VAL A 122 2.07 7.95 -6.62
CA VAL A 122 2.07 9.34 -7.11
C VAL A 122 2.92 9.49 -8.37
N PHE A 123 4.16 8.96 -8.35
CA PHE A 123 5.09 9.08 -9.48
C PHE A 123 4.63 8.26 -10.67
N GLU A 124 4.12 7.05 -10.44
CA GLU A 124 3.60 6.22 -11.51
C GLU A 124 2.34 6.82 -12.13
N ALA A 125 1.45 7.43 -11.34
CA ALA A 125 0.28 8.14 -11.83
C ALA A 125 0.65 9.32 -12.73
N GLU A 126 1.62 10.15 -12.34
CA GLU A 126 2.14 11.25 -13.16
C GLU A 126 2.66 10.76 -14.51
N GLN A 127 3.47 9.70 -14.51
CA GLN A 127 4.04 9.13 -15.73
C GLN A 127 2.99 8.50 -16.66
N ARG A 128 1.87 8.04 -16.09
CA ARG A 128 0.76 7.45 -16.84
C ARG A 128 -0.29 8.47 -17.29
N GLY A 129 -0.19 9.73 -16.84
CA GLY A 129 -1.24 10.74 -17.05
C GLY A 129 -2.52 10.47 -16.26
N LEU A 130 -2.39 9.80 -15.11
CA LEU A 130 -3.48 9.40 -14.20
C LEU A 130 -3.43 10.15 -12.86
N ALA A 131 -2.73 11.30 -12.81
CA ALA A 131 -2.60 12.09 -11.58
C ALA A 131 -3.97 12.57 -11.06
N ASP A 132 -4.87 12.97 -11.95
CA ASP A 132 -6.23 13.40 -11.59
C ASP A 132 -7.08 12.24 -11.04
N GLU A 133 -6.88 11.04 -11.57
CA GLU A 133 -7.55 9.82 -11.11
C GLU A 133 -7.10 9.44 -9.70
N LEU A 134 -5.82 9.60 -9.41
CA LEU A 134 -5.26 9.39 -8.08
C LEU A 134 -5.71 10.49 -7.11
N ALA A 135 -5.73 11.75 -7.54
CA ALA A 135 -6.16 12.89 -6.72
C ALA A 135 -7.64 12.85 -6.31
N ALA A 136 -8.45 11.97 -6.90
CA ALA A 136 -9.81 11.69 -6.45
C ALA A 136 -9.86 10.99 -5.07
N PHE A 137 -8.73 10.51 -4.56
CA PHE A 137 -8.56 9.91 -3.24
C PHE A 137 -7.83 10.88 -2.32
N ALA A 138 -8.21 10.91 -1.03
CA ALA A 138 -7.50 11.71 -0.05
C ALA A 138 -6.08 11.16 0.17
N GLU A 139 -5.09 12.02 0.30
CA GLU A 139 -3.75 11.61 0.66
C GLU A 139 -3.73 11.08 2.11
N PRO A 140 -3.23 9.86 2.36
CA PRO A 140 -3.24 9.29 3.70
C PRO A 140 -2.12 9.89 4.58
N PRO A 141 -2.21 9.77 5.92
CA PRO A 141 -1.11 10.11 6.82
C PRO A 141 0.16 9.38 6.44
N SER A 142 1.27 10.12 6.33
CA SER A 142 2.57 9.61 5.86
C SER A 142 3.08 8.46 6.71
N GLU A 143 2.85 8.50 8.02
CA GLU A 143 3.30 7.48 8.97
C GLU A 143 2.66 6.11 8.70
N LEU A 144 1.38 6.08 8.34
CA LEU A 144 0.67 4.85 8.00
C LEU A 144 1.04 4.37 6.60
N LEU A 145 1.17 5.29 5.64
CA LEU A 145 1.63 4.98 4.28
C LEU A 145 3.03 4.38 4.29
N ASP A 146 3.91 4.90 5.14
CA ASP A 146 5.28 4.40 5.29
C ASP A 146 5.31 2.95 5.76
N VAL A 147 4.42 2.54 6.67
CA VAL A 147 4.36 1.15 7.13
C VAL A 147 3.92 0.21 6.00
N VAL A 148 2.88 0.57 5.25
CA VAL A 148 2.41 -0.23 4.11
C VAL A 148 3.48 -0.31 3.02
N THR A 149 4.10 0.82 2.67
CA THR A 149 5.16 0.91 1.67
C THR A 149 6.40 0.10 2.09
N PHE A 150 6.77 0.15 3.36
CA PHE A 150 7.91 -0.64 3.85
C PHE A 150 7.62 -2.15 3.82
N ALA A 151 6.41 -2.56 4.21
CA ALA A 151 5.99 -3.96 4.12
C ALA A 151 6.07 -4.48 2.67
N ASP A 152 5.60 -3.70 1.69
CA ASP A 152 5.68 -4.05 0.27
C ASP A 152 7.14 -4.10 -0.23
N LEU A 153 7.95 -3.08 0.06
CA LEU A 153 9.35 -3.00 -0.37
C LEU A 153 10.27 -4.01 0.31
N THR A 154 9.87 -4.61 1.41
CA THR A 154 10.63 -5.68 2.08
C THR A 154 10.08 -7.07 1.80
N THR A 155 9.14 -7.20 0.87
CA THR A 155 8.57 -8.47 0.44
C THR A 155 8.85 -8.74 -1.03
N GLY A 156 9.46 -9.88 -1.33
CA GLY A 156 9.75 -10.32 -2.69
C GLY A 156 8.50 -10.85 -3.42
N PRO A 157 8.59 -11.06 -4.74
CA PRO A 157 7.46 -11.51 -5.55
C PRO A 157 6.97 -12.94 -5.23
N ASN A 158 7.74 -13.70 -4.48
CA ASN A 158 7.38 -15.03 -3.98
C ASN A 158 6.88 -15.02 -2.52
N GLY A 159 6.73 -13.81 -1.92
CA GLY A 159 6.30 -13.63 -0.54
C GLY A 159 7.41 -13.74 0.50
N ALA A 160 8.67 -14.01 0.09
CA ALA A 160 9.79 -14.06 1.01
C ALA A 160 10.24 -12.65 1.42
N GLU A 161 10.76 -12.54 2.63
CA GLU A 161 11.39 -11.31 3.11
C GLU A 161 12.68 -11.04 2.31
N VAL A 162 12.85 -9.78 1.91
CA VAL A 162 14.01 -9.28 1.16
C VAL A 162 14.45 -7.93 1.72
N SER A 163 15.70 -7.56 1.51
CA SER A 163 16.10 -6.17 1.79
C SER A 163 15.48 -5.22 0.76
N VAL A 164 15.27 -3.96 1.16
CA VAL A 164 14.83 -2.91 0.23
C VAL A 164 15.74 -2.83 -1.00
N ALA A 165 17.06 -2.95 -0.81
CA ALA A 165 18.03 -2.93 -1.92
C ALA A 165 17.83 -4.10 -2.91
N GLN A 166 17.58 -5.31 -2.40
CA GLN A 166 17.28 -6.48 -3.24
C GLN A 166 15.97 -6.29 -4.01
N ARG A 167 14.93 -5.78 -3.32
CA ARG A 167 13.63 -5.50 -3.96
C ARG A 167 13.74 -4.48 -5.07
N LEU A 168 14.50 -3.41 -4.85
CA LEU A 168 14.74 -2.38 -5.84
C LEU A 168 15.49 -2.92 -7.06
N SER A 169 16.55 -3.69 -6.83
CA SER A 169 17.29 -4.34 -7.92
C SER A 169 16.39 -5.26 -8.74
N GLU A 170 15.49 -6.01 -8.10
CA GLU A 170 14.55 -6.90 -8.78
C GLU A 170 13.53 -6.12 -9.62
N ILE A 171 13.02 -5.00 -9.11
CA ILE A 171 12.11 -4.11 -9.85
C ILE A 171 12.83 -3.51 -11.07
N LEU A 172 14.04 -2.99 -10.91
CA LEU A 172 14.83 -2.41 -11.99
C LEU A 172 15.15 -3.42 -13.11
N VAL A 173 15.39 -4.68 -12.76
CA VAL A 173 15.60 -5.75 -13.75
C VAL A 173 14.30 -6.10 -14.49
N ARG A 174 13.17 -6.01 -13.79
CA ARG A 174 11.85 -6.37 -14.36
C ARG A 174 11.30 -5.32 -15.30
N TYR A 175 11.54 -4.06 -15.02
CA TYR A 175 11.00 -2.94 -15.78
C TYR A 175 12.09 -2.35 -16.69
N PRO A 176 11.84 -2.18 -18.02
CA PRO A 176 12.75 -1.54 -18.94
C PRO A 176 13.15 -0.12 -18.49
N GLU A 177 14.33 0.34 -18.89
CA GLU A 177 14.86 1.68 -18.52
C GLU A 177 13.96 2.84 -18.94
N ASP A 178 13.15 2.65 -19.96
CA ASP A 178 12.18 3.61 -20.46
C ASP A 178 10.81 3.52 -19.78
N SER A 179 10.61 2.57 -18.86
CA SER A 179 9.35 2.47 -18.12
C SER A 179 9.23 3.56 -17.07
N PRO A 180 8.00 4.04 -16.78
CA PRO A 180 7.72 4.98 -15.70
C PRO A 180 8.28 4.54 -14.34
N VAL A 181 8.17 3.26 -14.03
CA VAL A 181 8.63 2.68 -12.78
C VAL A 181 10.15 2.73 -12.63
N HIS A 182 10.88 2.55 -13.75
CA HIS A 182 12.35 2.57 -13.73
C HIS A 182 12.91 3.98 -13.54
N ARG A 183 12.29 5.00 -14.17
CA ARG A 183 12.87 6.36 -14.24
C ARG A 183 12.80 7.12 -12.91
N ASP A 184 11.71 7.03 -12.16
CA ASP A 184 11.49 7.93 -11.02
C ASP A 184 10.94 7.28 -9.75
N GLY A 185 10.16 6.20 -9.83
CA GLY A 185 9.37 5.72 -8.71
C GLY A 185 10.20 5.22 -7.52
N VAL A 186 11.22 4.45 -7.82
CA VAL A 186 12.02 3.78 -6.79
C VAL A 186 13.09 4.70 -6.19
N VAL A 187 13.72 5.52 -7.01
CA VAL A 187 14.79 6.44 -6.56
C VAL A 187 14.23 7.54 -5.67
N THR A 188 13.04 8.03 -5.98
CA THR A 188 12.43 9.16 -5.25
C THR A 188 11.87 8.76 -3.88
N VAL A 189 11.30 7.55 -3.75
CA VAL A 189 10.86 7.01 -2.45
C VAL A 189 12.03 6.93 -1.47
N ILE A 190 13.21 6.50 -1.93
CA ILE A 190 14.43 6.40 -1.10
C ILE A 190 15.01 7.78 -0.80
N ALA A 191 15.02 8.69 -1.75
CA ALA A 191 15.57 10.04 -1.57
C ALA A 191 14.76 10.86 -0.54
N ARG A 192 13.43 10.76 -0.54
CA ARG A 192 12.58 11.43 0.46
C ARG A 192 12.82 10.88 1.87
N ARG A 193 13.01 9.57 2.06
CA ARG A 193 13.35 9.00 3.38
C ARG A 193 14.70 9.46 3.91
N ARG A 194 15.70 9.66 3.06
CA ARG A 194 17.00 10.24 3.46
C ARG A 194 16.92 11.72 3.79
N GLY A 195 15.96 12.45 3.22
CA GLY A 195 15.70 13.87 3.49
C GLY A 195 14.98 14.13 4.81
N SER A 196 13.99 13.30 5.18
CA SER A 196 13.22 13.44 6.43
C SER A 196 13.99 13.02 7.68
N SER A 197 15.07 12.23 7.55
CA SER A 197 15.95 11.87 8.67
C SER A 197 17.06 12.88 8.98
N ARG A 198 17.18 13.98 8.22
CA ARG A 198 18.10 15.07 8.54
C ARG A 198 17.38 16.10 9.41
N GLY A 199 17.60 15.93 10.71
CA GLY A 199 17.08 16.73 11.79
C GLY A 199 17.09 18.24 11.58
N THR A 200 16.22 18.86 12.30
CA THR A 200 16.10 20.28 12.60
C THR A 200 17.48 20.94 12.73
N PRO A 201 17.80 22.03 12.02
CA PRO A 201 19.03 22.77 12.28
C PRO A 201 18.95 23.38 13.66
N GLY A 202 19.87 22.96 14.53
CA GLY A 202 20.03 23.48 15.87
C GLY A 202 20.05 25.00 15.87
N GLY A 203 19.22 25.58 16.75
CA GLY A 203 19.18 27.02 17.00
C GLY A 203 20.57 27.55 17.33
N ARG A 204 21.00 28.62 16.64
CA ARG A 204 22.21 29.39 16.97
C ARG A 204 22.06 29.97 18.38
N PRO A 205 23.04 29.84 19.25
CA PRO A 205 23.04 30.57 20.52
C PRO A 205 23.12 32.07 20.24
N ARG A 206 22.23 32.85 20.86
CA ARG A 206 22.29 34.32 20.85
C ARG A 206 23.55 34.79 21.60
N PRO A 207 24.27 35.81 21.11
CA PRO A 207 25.41 36.38 21.84
C PRO A 207 24.89 37.09 23.09
N VAL A 208 25.53 36.81 24.22
CA VAL A 208 25.34 37.52 25.49
C VAL A 208 26.06 38.84 25.35
N ALA A 209 25.32 39.97 25.52
CA ALA A 209 25.90 41.29 25.58
C ALA A 209 26.55 41.48 26.97
N SER A 210 27.83 41.77 26.96
CA SER A 210 28.61 42.19 28.16
C SER A 210 28.23 43.63 28.51
N ARG A 211 27.93 43.84 29.80
CA ARG A 211 28.14 45.12 30.52
C ARG A 211 29.03 44.87 31.70
#